data_b7abf9cf3047b0077544c57d1be7c934
#
_entry.id   b7abf9cf3047b0077544c57d1be7c934
#
_cell.length_a   1.000
_cell.length_b   1.000
_cell.length_c   1.000
_cell.angle_alpha   90.00
_cell.angle_beta   90.00
_cell.angle_gamma   90.00
#
_symmetry.space_group_name_H-M   'P 1'
#
loop_
_entity.id
_entity.type
_entity.pdbx_description
1 polymer ?
#
loop_
_entity_poly.entity_id
_entity_poly.type
_entity_poly.pdbx_seq_one_letter_code
_entity_poly.pdbx_strand_id
1 'polypeptide(L)'
;MSTAGLADEVGANLAGLESVWDSSMSGSYAFFRSQARPEVALAAALVESAVALQDLGRRAPEPPRLLLGDLCLARASRLLAETGDTRLQVAFAVAVERVAAEAAGGPAARALRELLVGAISEHR
;
A
#
# COMPACT_ATOMS: atom_id res chain seq x y z
N MET A 1 11.73 8.63 14.74
CA MET A 1 12.01 9.21 13.41
C MET A 1 10.89 10.19 13.05
N SER A 2 11.23 11.35 12.58
CA SER A 2 10.23 12.37 12.23
C SER A 2 9.56 12.05 10.90
N THR A 3 8.35 12.58 10.70
CA THR A 3 7.63 12.46 9.42
C THR A 3 8.45 13.03 8.26
N ALA A 4 9.16 14.14 8.50
CA ALA A 4 10.01 14.75 7.48
C ALA A 4 11.12 13.80 7.02
N GLY A 5 11.76 13.06 7.94
CA GLY A 5 12.77 12.08 7.59
C GLY A 5 12.21 10.92 6.77
N LEU A 6 10.99 10.46 7.11
CA LEU A 6 10.32 9.42 6.34
C LEU A 6 9.95 9.92 4.94
N ALA A 7 9.45 11.15 4.84
CA ALA A 7 9.11 11.74 3.55
C ALA A 7 10.36 11.90 2.65
N ASP A 8 11.49 12.29 3.24
CA ASP A 8 12.74 12.41 2.48
C ASP A 8 13.19 11.05 1.94
N GLU A 9 13.02 9.99 2.72
CA GLU A 9 13.41 8.63 2.32
C GLU A 9 12.63 8.15 1.09
N VAL A 10 11.38 8.57 0.94
CA VAL A 10 10.50 8.11 -0.13
C VAL A 10 10.08 9.20 -1.11
N GLY A 11 10.59 10.41 -0.94
CA GLY A 11 10.08 11.63 -1.56
C GLY A 11 9.74 11.58 -3.03
N ALA A 12 10.63 11.05 -3.86
CA ALA A 12 10.40 11.00 -5.31
C ALA A 12 9.18 10.14 -5.69
N ASN A 13 8.82 9.20 -4.85
CA ASN A 13 7.69 8.29 -5.09
C ASN A 13 6.35 8.85 -4.59
N LEU A 14 6.37 10.00 -3.95
CA LEU A 14 5.17 10.62 -3.40
C LEU A 14 4.56 11.70 -4.29
N ALA A 15 5.16 11.99 -5.44
CA ALA A 15 4.64 13.04 -6.32
C ALA A 15 3.17 12.78 -6.67
N GLY A 16 2.30 13.74 -6.38
CA GLY A 16 0.85 13.61 -6.55
C GLY A 16 0.12 12.94 -5.40
N LEU A 17 0.84 12.44 -4.39
CA LEU A 17 0.26 11.71 -3.25
C LEU A 17 0.51 12.38 -1.91
N GLU A 18 0.93 13.64 -1.90
CA GLU A 18 1.34 14.34 -0.67
C GLU A 18 0.22 14.39 0.36
N SER A 19 -1.01 14.63 -0.07
CA SER A 19 -2.16 14.68 0.84
C SER A 19 -2.46 13.31 1.45
N VAL A 20 -2.30 12.25 0.68
CA VAL A 20 -2.50 10.88 1.18
C VAL A 20 -1.42 10.52 2.18
N TRP A 21 -0.18 10.91 1.90
CA TRP A 21 0.93 10.71 2.83
C TRP A 21 0.64 11.37 4.17
N ASP A 22 0.25 12.64 4.15
CA ASP A 22 -0.01 13.41 5.37
C ASP A 22 -1.18 12.85 6.16
N SER A 23 -2.22 12.35 5.48
CA SER A 23 -3.42 11.88 6.19
C SER A 23 -3.28 10.49 6.79
N SER A 24 -2.64 9.55 6.09
CA SER A 24 -2.63 8.16 6.56
C SER A 24 -1.41 7.35 6.13
N MET A 25 -0.86 7.60 4.95
CA MET A 25 0.18 6.73 4.40
C MET A 25 1.47 6.75 5.23
N SER A 26 1.82 7.89 5.82
CA SER A 26 3.03 8.00 6.64
C SER A 26 3.01 7.03 7.82
N GLY A 27 1.85 6.85 8.45
CA GLY A 27 1.68 5.88 9.54
C GLY A 27 1.82 4.45 9.06
N SER A 28 1.20 4.12 7.94
CA SER A 28 1.34 2.79 7.32
C SER A 28 2.80 2.51 6.97
N TYR A 29 3.46 3.48 6.35
CA TYR A 29 4.87 3.33 5.98
C TYR A 29 5.76 3.06 7.20
N ALA A 30 5.58 3.84 8.27
CA ALA A 30 6.36 3.65 9.48
C ALA A 30 6.18 2.23 10.05
N PHE A 31 4.95 1.72 10.02
CA PHE A 31 4.67 0.36 10.47
C PHE A 31 5.42 -0.67 9.62
N PHE A 32 5.30 -0.61 8.29
CA PHE A 32 5.95 -1.58 7.42
C PHE A 32 7.46 -1.43 7.39
N ARG A 33 7.96 -0.21 7.58
CA ARG A 33 9.40 0.06 7.57
C ARG A 33 10.13 -0.64 8.72
N SER A 34 9.43 -0.92 9.80
CA SER A 34 10.00 -1.70 10.90
C SER A 34 10.23 -3.16 10.54
N GLN A 35 9.64 -3.63 9.44
CA GLN A 35 9.68 -5.04 9.03
C GLN A 35 10.31 -5.26 7.65
N ALA A 36 10.49 -4.21 6.86
CA ALA A 36 10.94 -4.33 5.49
C ALA A 36 11.79 -3.13 5.07
N ARG A 37 12.59 -3.32 4.03
CA ARG A 37 13.36 -2.24 3.44
C ARG A 37 12.45 -1.18 2.82
N PRO A 38 12.97 0.05 2.55
CA PRO A 38 12.13 1.17 2.13
C PRO A 38 11.21 0.90 0.93
N GLU A 39 11.70 0.26 -0.12
CA GLU A 39 10.91 0.03 -1.34
C GLU A 39 9.71 -0.87 -1.06
N VAL A 40 9.91 -1.92 -0.29
CA VAL A 40 8.85 -2.87 0.06
C VAL A 40 7.87 -2.24 1.04
N ALA A 41 8.39 -1.52 2.03
CA ALA A 41 7.55 -0.83 3.02
C ALA A 41 6.65 0.21 2.35
N LEU A 42 7.21 0.97 1.40
CA LEU A 42 6.42 1.96 0.67
C LEU A 42 5.37 1.29 -0.21
N ALA A 43 5.73 0.20 -0.90
CA ALA A 43 4.76 -0.54 -1.70
C ALA A 43 3.58 -1.02 -0.85
N ALA A 44 3.86 -1.56 0.34
CA ALA A 44 2.81 -2.00 1.25
C ALA A 44 1.92 -0.83 1.70
N ALA A 45 2.52 0.30 2.06
CA ALA A 45 1.76 1.49 2.45
C ALA A 45 0.90 2.02 1.31
N LEU A 46 1.42 1.99 0.08
CA LEU A 46 0.66 2.40 -1.11
C LEU A 46 -0.54 1.49 -1.35
N VAL A 47 -0.36 0.19 -1.20
CA VAL A 47 -1.45 -0.78 -1.36
C VAL A 47 -2.54 -0.54 -0.30
N GLU A 48 -2.16 -0.36 0.96
CA GLU A 48 -3.14 -0.06 2.01
C GLU A 48 -3.90 1.22 1.73
N SER A 49 -3.19 2.25 1.29
CA SER A 49 -3.81 3.54 0.97
C SER A 49 -4.78 3.41 -0.21
N ALA A 50 -4.41 2.63 -1.22
CA ALA A 50 -5.27 2.40 -2.38
C ALA A 50 -6.60 1.73 -1.97
N VAL A 51 -6.52 0.71 -1.14
CA VAL A 51 -7.73 0.00 -0.68
C VAL A 51 -8.62 0.94 0.12
N ALA A 52 -8.04 1.76 0.99
CA ALA A 52 -8.81 2.73 1.78
C ALA A 52 -9.45 3.80 0.90
N LEU A 53 -8.73 4.31 -0.10
CA LEU A 53 -9.23 5.33 -1.01
C LEU A 53 -10.36 4.82 -1.88
N GLN A 54 -10.27 3.58 -2.34
CA GLN A 54 -11.28 2.97 -3.20
C GLN A 54 -12.48 2.45 -2.45
N ASP A 55 -12.40 2.39 -1.11
CA ASP A 55 -13.51 1.99 -0.23
C ASP A 55 -14.20 0.71 -0.71
N LEU A 56 -13.38 -0.30 -0.99
CA LEU A 56 -13.85 -1.55 -1.57
C LEU A 56 -14.97 -2.18 -0.74
N GLY A 57 -16.06 -2.56 -1.41
CA GLY A 57 -17.16 -3.28 -0.80
C GLY A 57 -18.25 -2.43 -0.17
N ARG A 58 -18.11 -1.10 -0.18
CA ARG A 58 -19.13 -0.21 0.40
C ARG A 58 -19.95 0.49 -0.65
N ARG A 59 -19.35 1.39 -1.39
CA ARG A 59 -20.01 2.13 -2.46
C ARG A 59 -18.95 2.61 -3.45
N ALA A 60 -19.39 3.01 -4.63
CA ALA A 60 -18.47 3.53 -5.64
C ALA A 60 -17.76 4.77 -5.10
N PRO A 61 -16.42 4.80 -5.13
CA PRO A 61 -15.66 5.97 -4.67
C PRO A 61 -15.85 7.14 -5.64
N GLU A 62 -15.70 8.34 -5.14
CA GLU A 62 -15.69 9.54 -5.98
C GLU A 62 -14.48 9.49 -6.92
N PRO A 63 -14.60 10.07 -8.15
CA PRO A 63 -13.51 10.03 -9.13
C PRO A 63 -12.14 10.45 -8.62
N PRO A 64 -11.98 11.54 -7.83
CA PRO A 64 -10.66 11.91 -7.31
C PRO A 64 -10.04 10.83 -6.42
N ARG A 65 -10.85 10.18 -5.58
CA ARG A 65 -10.36 9.10 -4.71
C ARG A 65 -9.97 7.88 -5.53
N LEU A 66 -10.75 7.56 -6.56
CA LEU A 66 -10.45 6.43 -7.44
C LEU A 66 -9.12 6.65 -8.15
N LEU A 67 -8.90 7.85 -8.68
CA LEU A 67 -7.64 8.19 -9.37
C LEU A 67 -6.45 8.11 -8.44
N LEU A 68 -6.57 8.60 -7.21
CA LEU A 68 -5.49 8.51 -6.23
C LEU A 68 -5.19 7.05 -5.87
N GLY A 69 -6.23 6.23 -5.73
CA GLY A 69 -6.07 4.80 -5.48
C GLY A 69 -5.35 4.10 -6.62
N ASP A 70 -5.72 4.40 -7.86
CA ASP A 70 -5.06 3.84 -9.04
C ASP A 70 -3.59 4.26 -9.10
N LEU A 71 -3.28 5.51 -8.78
CA LEU A 71 -1.91 5.99 -8.73
C LEU A 71 -1.10 5.26 -7.66
N CYS A 72 -1.68 5.04 -6.49
CA CYS A 72 -1.04 4.28 -5.41
C CYS A 72 -0.69 2.86 -5.87
N LEU A 73 -1.64 2.16 -6.50
CA LEU A 73 -1.41 0.80 -6.99
C LEU A 73 -0.35 0.75 -8.09
N ALA A 74 -0.39 1.70 -9.01
CA ALA A 74 0.59 1.76 -10.09
C ALA A 74 2.00 1.97 -9.55
N ARG A 75 2.15 2.84 -8.55
CA ARG A 75 3.45 3.08 -7.92
C ARG A 75 3.93 1.89 -7.11
N ALA A 76 3.03 1.22 -6.40
CA ALA A 76 3.36 0.00 -5.67
C ALA A 76 3.88 -1.08 -6.62
N SER A 77 3.19 -1.27 -7.74
CA SER A 77 3.59 -2.26 -8.75
C SER A 77 4.98 -1.96 -9.31
N ARG A 78 5.26 -0.69 -9.59
CA ARG A 78 6.57 -0.28 -10.10
C ARG A 78 7.68 -0.53 -9.08
N LEU A 79 7.44 -0.17 -7.82
CA LEU A 79 8.43 -0.39 -6.77
C LEU A 79 8.74 -1.86 -6.59
N LEU A 80 7.72 -2.71 -6.58
CA LEU A 80 7.90 -4.14 -6.45
C LEU A 80 8.64 -4.72 -7.65
N ALA A 81 8.35 -4.24 -8.86
CA ALA A 81 9.06 -4.67 -10.05
C ALA A 81 10.55 -4.30 -9.97
N GLU A 82 10.86 -3.13 -9.45
CA GLU A 82 12.25 -2.68 -9.28
C GLU A 82 13.03 -3.53 -8.27
N THR A 83 12.35 -4.20 -7.34
CA THR A 83 13.02 -5.12 -6.42
C THR A 83 13.53 -6.38 -7.08
N GLY A 84 12.98 -6.74 -8.24
CA GLY A 84 13.31 -7.97 -8.93
C GLY A 84 12.74 -9.23 -8.30
N ASP A 85 11.96 -9.10 -7.25
CA ASP A 85 11.38 -10.24 -6.53
C ASP A 85 9.96 -10.54 -7.05
N THR A 86 9.88 -11.44 -8.01
CA THR A 86 8.62 -11.84 -8.64
C THR A 86 7.66 -12.49 -7.64
N ARG A 87 8.18 -13.26 -6.68
CA ARG A 87 7.34 -13.91 -5.68
C ARG A 87 6.65 -12.88 -4.80
N LEU A 88 7.37 -11.84 -4.41
CA LEU A 88 6.81 -10.76 -3.61
C LEU A 88 5.72 -10.01 -4.39
N GLN A 89 5.97 -9.74 -5.67
CA GLN A 89 4.97 -9.11 -6.55
C GLN A 89 3.68 -9.94 -6.60
N VAL A 90 3.80 -11.24 -6.79
CA VAL A 90 2.64 -12.15 -6.84
C VAL A 90 1.93 -12.18 -5.49
N ALA A 91 2.67 -12.25 -4.39
CA ALA A 91 2.08 -12.29 -3.05
C ALA A 91 1.28 -11.02 -2.75
N PHE A 92 1.77 -9.86 -3.15
CA PHE A 92 1.02 -8.60 -2.98
C PHE A 92 -0.23 -8.56 -3.84
N ALA A 93 -0.14 -9.02 -5.09
CA ALA A 93 -1.30 -9.07 -6.00
C ALA A 93 -2.37 -10.00 -5.44
N VAL A 94 -1.98 -11.16 -4.93
CA VAL A 94 -2.92 -12.11 -4.30
C VAL A 94 -3.58 -11.49 -3.07
N ALA A 95 -2.82 -10.75 -2.25
CA ALA A 95 -3.37 -10.08 -1.07
C ALA A 95 -4.47 -9.08 -1.47
N VAL A 96 -4.22 -8.28 -2.49
CA VAL A 96 -5.20 -7.30 -2.99
C VAL A 96 -6.45 -8.01 -3.53
N GLU A 97 -6.28 -9.07 -4.31
CA GLU A 97 -7.39 -9.83 -4.86
C GLU A 97 -8.27 -10.44 -3.77
N ARG A 98 -7.65 -11.00 -2.73
CA ARG A 98 -8.38 -11.60 -1.63
C ARG A 98 -9.20 -10.57 -0.86
N VAL A 99 -8.61 -9.41 -0.61
CA VAL A 99 -9.32 -8.33 0.07
C VAL A 99 -10.47 -7.82 -0.79
N ALA A 100 -10.28 -7.68 -2.08
CA ALA A 100 -11.34 -7.25 -3.00
C ALA A 100 -12.50 -8.25 -3.02
N ALA A 101 -12.19 -9.55 -3.04
CA ALA A 101 -13.20 -10.60 -3.03
C ALA A 101 -13.99 -10.65 -1.73
N GLU A 102 -13.37 -10.32 -0.60
CA GLU A 102 -13.97 -10.38 0.73
C GLU A 102 -14.54 -9.03 1.18
N ALA A 103 -14.33 -7.98 0.42
CA ALA A 103 -14.64 -6.60 0.83
C ALA A 103 -16.12 -6.39 1.16
N ALA A 104 -17.01 -7.14 0.53
CA ALA A 104 -18.45 -7.02 0.77
C ALA A 104 -18.85 -7.43 2.18
N GLY A 105 -18.02 -8.16 2.90
CA GLY A 105 -18.40 -8.77 4.16
C GLY A 105 -17.56 -8.47 5.40
N GLY A 106 -16.55 -7.58 5.37
CA GLY A 106 -15.76 -7.48 6.56
C GLY A 106 -14.73 -6.37 6.65
N PRO A 107 -13.88 -6.39 7.68
CA PRO A 107 -12.87 -5.37 7.93
C PRO A 107 -11.66 -5.55 6.99
N ALA A 108 -11.85 -5.18 5.74
CA ALA A 108 -10.90 -5.40 4.66
C ALA A 108 -9.49 -4.82 4.93
N ALA A 109 -9.41 -3.62 5.49
CA ALA A 109 -8.12 -2.98 5.75
C ALA A 109 -7.26 -3.77 6.74
N ARG A 110 -7.89 -4.35 7.77
CA ARG A 110 -7.20 -5.15 8.77
C ARG A 110 -6.67 -6.44 8.16
N ALA A 111 -7.53 -7.12 7.40
CA ALA A 111 -7.14 -8.35 6.72
C ALA A 111 -5.99 -8.11 5.74
N LEU A 112 -6.03 -6.99 5.03
CA LEU A 112 -4.97 -6.63 4.10
C LEU A 112 -3.63 -6.48 4.81
N ARG A 113 -3.59 -5.77 5.94
CA ARG A 113 -2.34 -5.58 6.69
C ARG A 113 -1.73 -6.92 7.10
N GLU A 114 -2.54 -7.83 7.60
CA GLU A 114 -2.08 -9.16 8.00
C GLU A 114 -1.52 -9.93 6.80
N LEU A 115 -2.18 -9.86 5.66
CA LEU A 115 -1.71 -10.51 4.43
C LEU A 115 -0.40 -9.93 3.94
N LEU A 116 -0.25 -8.61 3.98
CA LEU A 116 0.97 -7.95 3.55
C LEU A 116 2.15 -8.27 4.49
N VAL A 117 1.91 -8.28 5.80
CA VAL A 117 2.92 -8.69 6.78
C VAL A 117 3.36 -10.12 6.52
N GLY A 118 2.41 -11.01 6.26
CA GLY A 118 2.71 -12.40 5.94
C GLY A 118 3.57 -12.52 4.67
N ALA A 119 3.22 -11.78 3.62
CA ALA A 119 3.98 -11.78 2.37
C ALA A 119 5.41 -11.30 2.60
N ILE A 120 5.59 -10.22 3.35
CA ILE A 120 6.90 -9.67 3.67
C ILE A 120 7.73 -10.70 4.45
N SER A 121 7.14 -11.34 5.45
CA SER A 121 7.83 -12.32 6.29
C SER A 121 8.30 -13.53 5.48
N GLU A 122 7.47 -14.01 4.55
CA GLU A 122 7.81 -15.17 3.71
C GLU A 122 8.90 -14.87 2.70
N HIS A 123 9.08 -13.60 2.32
CA HIS A 123 10.00 -13.23 1.24
C HIS A 123 11.16 -12.34 1.70
N ARG A 124 11.45 -12.33 2.97
CA ARG A 124 12.63 -11.65 3.52
C ARG A 124 13.92 -12.39 3.18
#